data_0c527969d7b209ed5f8ea301d5fee353
#
_entry.id   0c527969d7b209ed5f8ea301d5fee353
#
_cell.length_a   1.000
_cell.length_b   1.000
_cell.length_c   1.000
_cell.angle_alpha   90.00
_cell.angle_beta   90.00
_cell.angle_gamma   90.00
#
_symmetry.space_group_name_H-M   'P 1'
#
loop_
_entity.id
_entity.type
_entity.pdbx_description
1 polymer ?
#
loop_
_entity_poly.entity_id
_entity_poly.type
_entity_poly.pdbx_seq_one_letter_code
_entity_poly.pdbx_strand_id
1 'polypeptide(L)'
;MDTTSEKTLQSGQEEKAAKAPDTSKPEGMLEVHYIDVGQGDATLIKCGSHAMLIDGGNNNKGTTVQLYLKKQGVESLDYVIGTHPDADHIGGLDVIVYKYNCDTVIMPDYEKDTKTYQELVDVIHDKNMKITYPVVGEQYALGEAKFTIIAPNSNSYGGNANDYSVAVSYTHLT
;
A
#
# COMPACT_ATOMS: atom_id res chain seq x y z
N MET A 1 64.50 22.20 10.37
CA MET A 1 63.44 23.03 9.84
C MET A 1 62.80 22.22 8.75
N ASP A 2 61.71 21.55 9.11
CA ASP A 2 61.00 20.71 8.13
C ASP A 2 59.51 20.85 8.42
N THR A 3 58.81 21.43 7.48
CA THR A 3 57.38 21.74 7.60
C THR A 3 56.62 20.71 6.79
N THR A 4 56.02 19.76 7.50
CA THR A 4 55.12 18.75 6.91
C THR A 4 53.73 19.35 6.72
N SER A 5 53.31 19.47 5.46
CA SER A 5 51.94 19.87 5.10
C SER A 5 51.00 18.68 5.20
N GLU A 6 50.05 18.76 6.12
CA GLU A 6 48.89 17.85 6.17
C GLU A 6 47.87 18.22 5.09
N LYS A 7 47.58 17.24 4.24
CA LYS A 7 46.60 17.35 3.17
C LYS A 7 45.28 16.72 3.64
N THR A 8 44.35 17.56 4.08
CA THR A 8 42.99 17.14 4.46
C THR A 8 42.21 16.75 3.22
N LEU A 9 41.86 15.47 3.14
CA LEU A 9 40.92 14.96 2.14
C LEU A 9 39.49 15.21 2.65
N GLN A 10 38.79 16.18 2.08
CA GLN A 10 37.35 16.32 2.23
C GLN A 10 36.67 15.37 1.25
N SER A 11 36.04 14.31 1.78
CA SER A 11 35.08 13.48 1.05
C SER A 11 33.74 14.19 1.04
N GLY A 12 33.40 14.86 -0.06
CA GLY A 12 32.06 15.39 -0.30
C GLY A 12 31.11 14.23 -0.60
N GLN A 13 30.27 13.88 0.33
CA GLN A 13 29.06 13.11 0.05
C GLN A 13 27.99 14.10 -0.44
N GLU A 14 27.71 14.09 -1.73
CA GLU A 14 26.52 14.73 -2.29
C GLU A 14 25.30 13.95 -1.85
N GLU A 15 24.65 14.45 -0.82
CA GLU A 15 23.31 14.01 -0.42
C GLU A 15 22.32 14.46 -1.49
N LYS A 16 21.90 13.53 -2.34
CA LYS A 16 20.93 13.77 -3.41
C LYS A 16 19.59 14.09 -2.77
N ALA A 17 19.28 15.39 -2.64
CA ALA A 17 18.04 15.89 -2.09
C ALA A 17 16.82 15.17 -2.74
N ALA A 18 15.95 14.63 -1.92
CA ALA A 18 14.69 14.07 -2.37
C ALA A 18 13.90 15.18 -3.09
N LYS A 19 13.46 14.88 -4.32
CA LYS A 19 12.69 15.82 -5.14
C LYS A 19 11.39 16.14 -4.38
N ALA A 20 11.15 17.42 -4.11
CA ALA A 20 9.90 17.89 -3.53
C ALA A 20 8.69 17.37 -4.34
N PRO A 21 7.54 17.11 -3.70
CA PRO A 21 6.35 16.65 -4.40
C PRO A 21 5.99 17.62 -5.53
N ASP A 22 5.63 17.07 -6.67
CA ASP A 22 5.23 17.84 -7.85
C ASP A 22 3.89 18.51 -7.58
N THR A 23 3.92 19.78 -7.19
CA THR A 23 2.72 20.59 -6.90
C THR A 23 2.02 21.09 -8.18
N SER A 24 2.45 20.63 -9.37
CA SER A 24 1.86 21.05 -10.66
C SER A 24 0.60 20.25 -11.04
N LYS A 25 0.27 19.18 -10.29
CA LYS A 25 -0.94 18.38 -10.56
C LYS A 25 -2.18 19.08 -9.98
N PRO A 26 -3.31 19.08 -10.72
CA PRO A 26 -4.55 19.63 -10.19
C PRO A 26 -4.94 18.94 -8.87
N GLU A 27 -5.36 19.71 -7.88
CA GLU A 27 -6.02 19.18 -6.69
C GLU A 27 -7.21 18.32 -7.16
N GLY A 28 -7.31 17.09 -6.63
CA GLY A 28 -8.40 16.18 -6.98
C GLY A 28 -8.13 15.25 -8.17
N MET A 29 -6.99 15.32 -8.85
CA MET A 29 -6.70 14.34 -9.92
C MET A 29 -6.59 12.93 -9.37
N LEU A 30 -7.36 11.99 -9.94
CA LEU A 30 -7.25 10.57 -9.64
C LEU A 30 -6.09 9.94 -10.42
N GLU A 31 -5.15 9.35 -9.72
CA GLU A 31 -4.01 8.64 -10.29
C GLU A 31 -4.09 7.16 -9.91
N VAL A 32 -3.87 6.28 -10.88
CA VAL A 32 -3.77 4.83 -10.65
C VAL A 32 -2.40 4.35 -11.11
N HIS A 33 -1.67 3.73 -10.20
CA HIS A 33 -0.32 3.24 -10.43
C HIS A 33 -0.28 1.73 -10.26
N TYR A 34 0.04 1.01 -11.31
CA TYR A 34 0.35 -0.42 -11.23
C TYR A 34 1.84 -0.57 -10.92
N ILE A 35 2.15 -1.11 -9.75
CA ILE A 35 3.52 -1.24 -9.25
C ILE A 35 4.08 -2.59 -9.73
N ASP A 36 5.21 -2.56 -10.43
CA ASP A 36 5.88 -3.79 -10.86
C ASP A 36 6.48 -4.54 -9.65
N VAL A 37 5.80 -5.56 -9.23
CA VAL A 37 6.22 -6.49 -8.17
C VAL A 37 6.61 -7.86 -8.71
N GLY A 38 6.64 -8.02 -10.06
CA GLY A 38 6.81 -9.31 -10.73
C GLY A 38 5.52 -10.14 -10.64
N GLN A 39 5.61 -11.37 -10.11
CA GLN A 39 4.40 -12.15 -9.86
C GLN A 39 3.61 -11.55 -8.68
N GLY A 40 2.30 -11.37 -8.86
CA GLY A 40 1.38 -10.80 -7.89
C GLY A 40 0.93 -9.40 -8.27
N ASP A 41 0.21 -8.76 -7.37
CA ASP A 41 -0.39 -7.44 -7.60
C ASP A 41 0.03 -6.43 -6.53
N ALA A 42 0.16 -5.16 -6.95
CA ALA A 42 0.23 -4.01 -6.08
C ALA A 42 -0.23 -2.76 -6.85
N THR A 43 -1.30 -2.15 -6.41
CA THR A 43 -1.90 -0.98 -7.07
C THR A 43 -2.04 0.17 -6.08
N LEU A 44 -1.40 1.30 -6.37
CA LEU A 44 -1.59 2.54 -5.62
C LEU A 44 -2.60 3.42 -6.35
N ILE A 45 -3.60 3.88 -5.62
CA ILE A 45 -4.59 4.86 -6.11
C ILE A 45 -4.45 6.12 -5.27
N LYS A 46 -4.34 7.28 -5.91
CA LYS A 46 -4.20 8.59 -5.26
C LYS A 46 -5.26 9.55 -5.77
N CYS A 47 -5.76 10.40 -4.87
CA CYS A 47 -6.59 11.54 -5.21
C CYS A 47 -6.18 12.72 -4.30
N GLY A 48 -5.42 13.67 -4.85
CA GLY A 48 -4.79 14.72 -4.06
C GLY A 48 -3.79 14.16 -3.04
N SER A 49 -3.99 14.48 -1.77
CA SER A 49 -3.18 13.96 -0.64
C SER A 49 -3.64 12.59 -0.14
N HIS A 50 -4.79 12.11 -0.59
CA HIS A 50 -5.37 10.83 -0.20
C HIS A 50 -4.79 9.67 -1.00
N ALA A 51 -4.58 8.53 -0.34
CA ALA A 51 -3.97 7.37 -0.98
C ALA A 51 -4.59 6.06 -0.47
N MET A 52 -4.75 5.12 -1.40
CA MET A 52 -5.16 3.75 -1.13
C MET A 52 -4.19 2.78 -1.81
N LEU A 53 -3.77 1.76 -1.10
CA LEU A 53 -2.98 0.66 -1.66
C LEU A 53 -3.85 -0.60 -1.72
N ILE A 54 -3.89 -1.24 -2.87
CA ILE A 54 -4.52 -2.55 -3.08
C ILE A 54 -3.42 -3.54 -3.37
N ASP A 55 -3.28 -4.55 -2.52
CA ASP A 55 -2.23 -5.56 -2.52
C ASP A 55 -0.80 -5.01 -2.39
N GLY A 56 0.16 -5.87 -2.13
CA GLY A 56 1.55 -5.51 -1.85
C GLY A 56 2.58 -6.43 -2.47
N GLY A 57 2.14 -7.34 -3.36
CA GLY A 57 3.01 -8.36 -3.95
C GLY A 57 3.45 -9.41 -2.94
N ASN A 58 4.40 -10.23 -3.36
CA ASN A 58 4.95 -11.32 -2.55
C ASN A 58 5.76 -10.79 -1.35
N ASN A 59 6.04 -11.64 -0.34
CA ASN A 59 6.74 -11.32 0.91
C ASN A 59 8.05 -10.53 0.73
N ASN A 60 8.77 -10.74 -0.35
CA ASN A 60 10.00 -10.03 -0.64
C ASN A 60 9.79 -8.68 -1.36
N LYS A 61 8.53 -8.25 -1.57
CA LYS A 61 8.19 -7.05 -2.35
C LYS A 61 7.78 -5.84 -1.47
N GLY A 62 7.52 -6.03 -0.19
CA GLY A 62 7.12 -4.95 0.71
C GLY A 62 8.06 -3.73 0.66
N THR A 63 9.38 -3.93 0.64
CA THR A 63 10.34 -2.82 0.49
C THR A 63 10.25 -2.15 -0.89
N THR A 64 10.01 -2.91 -1.96
CA THR A 64 9.83 -2.36 -3.32
C THR A 64 8.61 -1.44 -3.36
N VAL A 65 7.48 -1.91 -2.83
CA VAL A 65 6.24 -1.13 -2.73
C VAL A 65 6.45 0.10 -1.84
N GLN A 66 7.07 -0.05 -0.66
CA GLN A 66 7.40 1.06 0.23
C GLN A 66 8.21 2.16 -0.47
N LEU A 67 9.26 1.80 -1.19
CA LEU A 67 10.08 2.76 -1.92
C LEU A 67 9.30 3.46 -3.04
N TYR A 68 8.38 2.73 -3.69
CA TYR A 68 7.50 3.31 -4.69
C TYR A 68 6.54 4.33 -4.07
N LEU A 69 5.86 3.98 -2.97
CA LEU A 69 4.98 4.89 -2.23
C LEU A 69 5.72 6.17 -1.82
N LYS A 70 6.92 6.03 -1.26
CA LYS A 70 7.77 7.16 -0.88
C LYS A 70 8.12 8.04 -2.10
N LYS A 71 8.45 7.43 -3.25
CA LYS A 71 8.74 8.15 -4.50
C LYS A 71 7.52 8.94 -5.00
N GLN A 72 6.31 8.43 -4.76
CA GLN A 72 5.06 9.09 -5.12
C GLN A 72 4.58 10.10 -4.06
N GLY A 73 5.37 10.36 -3.02
CA GLY A 73 5.05 11.33 -1.97
C GLY A 73 3.90 10.89 -1.05
N VAL A 74 3.67 9.58 -0.94
CA VAL A 74 2.66 9.06 0.01
C VAL A 74 3.22 9.14 1.42
N GLU A 75 2.52 9.84 2.30
CA GLU A 75 2.89 10.00 3.71
C GLU A 75 2.04 9.11 4.63
N SER A 76 0.77 8.88 4.26
CA SER A 76 -0.17 7.99 4.95
C SER A 76 -1.08 7.30 3.93
N LEU A 77 -1.79 6.29 4.38
CA LEU A 77 -2.76 5.55 3.58
C LEU A 77 -4.13 5.62 4.25
N ASP A 78 -5.13 6.14 3.56
CA ASP A 78 -6.52 6.11 4.03
C ASP A 78 -7.01 4.66 4.06
N TYR A 79 -6.62 3.89 3.04
CA TYR A 79 -7.02 2.48 2.94
C TYR A 79 -5.86 1.59 2.48
N VAL A 80 -5.79 0.40 3.08
CA VAL A 80 -5.03 -0.73 2.59
C VAL A 80 -6.00 -1.87 2.34
N ILE A 81 -6.03 -2.41 1.13
CA ILE A 81 -6.89 -3.52 0.75
C ILE A 81 -6.02 -4.73 0.44
N GLY A 82 -6.19 -5.82 1.19
CA GLY A 82 -5.70 -7.13 0.82
C GLY A 82 -6.82 -7.88 0.12
N THR A 83 -6.71 -8.09 -1.19
CA THR A 83 -7.81 -8.66 -1.97
C THR A 83 -8.17 -10.06 -1.53
N HIS A 84 -7.17 -10.91 -1.30
CA HIS A 84 -7.31 -12.26 -0.75
C HIS A 84 -5.97 -12.72 -0.13
N PRO A 85 -5.97 -13.72 0.76
CA PRO A 85 -4.80 -14.02 1.61
C PRO A 85 -3.70 -14.85 0.93
N ASP A 86 -3.53 -14.75 -0.39
CA ASP A 86 -2.41 -15.38 -1.08
C ASP A 86 -1.14 -14.52 -0.98
N ALA A 87 0.02 -15.19 -0.87
CA ALA A 87 1.28 -14.51 -0.55
C ALA A 87 1.72 -13.52 -1.63
N ASP A 88 1.38 -13.74 -2.87
CA ASP A 88 1.69 -12.85 -3.99
C ASP A 88 0.78 -11.61 -4.07
N HIS A 89 -0.18 -11.51 -3.16
CA HIS A 89 -1.05 -10.36 -2.97
C HIS A 89 -0.80 -9.65 -1.63
N ILE A 90 -0.87 -10.36 -0.52
CA ILE A 90 -0.73 -9.72 0.80
C ILE A 90 0.69 -9.75 1.37
N GLY A 91 1.63 -10.44 0.71
CA GLY A 91 2.94 -10.72 1.28
C GLY A 91 3.79 -9.50 1.62
N GLY A 92 3.63 -8.40 0.91
CA GLY A 92 4.34 -7.15 1.21
C GLY A 92 3.56 -6.18 2.09
N LEU A 93 2.30 -6.47 2.42
CA LEU A 93 1.44 -5.56 3.17
C LEU A 93 1.85 -5.42 4.64
N ASP A 94 2.46 -6.41 5.24
CA ASP A 94 3.01 -6.35 6.60
C ASP A 94 4.00 -5.20 6.73
N VAL A 95 4.94 -5.07 5.78
CA VAL A 95 5.91 -3.97 5.72
C VAL A 95 5.20 -2.62 5.58
N ILE A 96 4.17 -2.55 4.73
CA ILE A 96 3.44 -1.31 4.48
C ILE A 96 2.65 -0.89 5.72
N VAL A 97 1.85 -1.79 6.28
CA VAL A 97 1.07 -1.50 7.49
C VAL A 97 1.98 -1.13 8.66
N TYR A 98 3.14 -1.77 8.79
CA TYR A 98 4.12 -1.42 9.82
C TYR A 98 4.71 -0.01 9.63
N LYS A 99 5.05 0.38 8.39
CA LYS A 99 5.80 1.62 8.08
C LYS A 99 4.93 2.86 7.93
N TYR A 100 3.68 2.71 7.49
CA TYR A 100 2.78 3.83 7.24
C TYR A 100 1.70 3.93 8.32
N ASN A 101 1.19 5.13 8.53
CA ASN A 101 -0.09 5.30 9.18
C ASN A 101 -1.17 4.88 8.18
N CYS A 102 -1.98 3.91 8.57
CA CYS A 102 -3.10 3.39 7.79
C CYS A 102 -4.37 3.61 8.60
N ASP A 103 -5.39 4.20 7.98
CA ASP A 103 -6.65 4.46 8.70
C ASP A 103 -7.53 3.22 8.72
N THR A 104 -7.61 2.51 7.60
CA THR A 104 -8.48 1.33 7.45
C THR A 104 -7.77 0.23 6.67
N VAL A 105 -7.83 -1.00 7.19
CA VAL A 105 -7.40 -2.21 6.48
C VAL A 105 -8.64 -3.03 6.14
N ILE A 106 -8.86 -3.29 4.84
CA ILE A 106 -9.98 -4.07 4.34
C ILE A 106 -9.44 -5.41 3.82
N MET A 107 -10.00 -6.51 4.30
CA MET A 107 -9.67 -7.86 3.85
C MET A 107 -10.94 -8.72 3.88
N PRO A 108 -11.02 -9.78 3.04
CA PRO A 108 -12.16 -10.69 3.09
C PRO A 108 -12.24 -11.43 4.44
N ASP A 109 -13.45 -11.84 4.82
CA ASP A 109 -13.67 -12.73 5.95
C ASP A 109 -13.30 -14.18 5.56
N TYR A 110 -12.00 -14.37 5.33
CA TYR A 110 -11.40 -15.65 4.96
C TYR A 110 -9.99 -15.76 5.53
N GLU A 111 -9.86 -16.57 6.56
CA GLU A 111 -8.57 -16.82 7.20
C GLU A 111 -7.79 -17.89 6.43
N LYS A 112 -6.48 -17.74 6.36
CA LYS A 112 -5.58 -18.73 5.76
C LYS A 112 -4.50 -19.12 6.77
N ASP A 113 -4.33 -20.42 6.97
CA ASP A 113 -3.26 -20.96 7.83
C ASP A 113 -1.91 -20.89 7.09
N THR A 114 -1.40 -19.65 6.93
CA THR A 114 -0.09 -19.40 6.35
C THR A 114 0.67 -18.35 7.16
N LYS A 115 2.00 -18.47 7.17
CA LYS A 115 2.87 -17.53 7.85
C LYS A 115 2.65 -16.09 7.36
N THR A 116 2.51 -15.91 6.06
CA THR A 116 2.26 -14.59 5.44
C THR A 116 0.99 -13.93 5.98
N TYR A 117 -0.11 -14.68 6.06
CA TYR A 117 -1.37 -14.16 6.60
C TYR A 117 -1.21 -13.79 8.08
N GLN A 118 -0.58 -14.66 8.86
CA GLN A 118 -0.36 -14.41 10.30
C GLN A 118 0.52 -13.19 10.54
N GLU A 119 1.63 -13.04 9.80
CA GLU A 119 2.52 -11.88 9.91
C GLU A 119 1.78 -10.56 9.64
N LEU A 120 0.89 -10.51 8.64
CA LEU A 120 0.08 -9.33 8.37
C LEU A 120 -0.93 -9.06 9.50
N VAL A 121 -1.64 -10.08 9.97
CA VAL A 121 -2.62 -9.95 11.07
C VAL A 121 -1.95 -9.50 12.35
N ASP A 122 -0.77 -10.03 12.68
CA ASP A 122 0.00 -9.65 13.86
C ASP A 122 0.38 -8.16 13.81
N VAL A 123 0.85 -7.66 12.67
CA VAL A 123 1.19 -6.24 12.49
C VAL A 123 -0.05 -5.34 12.63
N ILE A 124 -1.18 -5.73 12.04
CA ILE A 124 -2.44 -5.00 12.17
C ILE A 124 -2.84 -4.90 13.65
N HIS A 125 -2.75 -6.01 14.37
CA HIS A 125 -3.08 -6.08 15.80
C HIS A 125 -2.10 -5.25 16.64
N ASP A 126 -0.80 -5.33 16.40
CA ASP A 126 0.23 -4.59 17.12
C ASP A 126 0.06 -3.07 16.99
N LYS A 127 -0.52 -2.62 15.89
CA LYS A 127 -0.90 -1.21 15.68
C LYS A 127 -2.28 -0.86 16.27
N ASN A 128 -2.90 -1.77 17.02
CA ASN A 128 -4.24 -1.61 17.59
C ASN A 128 -5.33 -1.35 16.51
N MET A 129 -5.10 -1.82 15.30
CA MET A 129 -6.04 -1.75 14.20
C MET A 129 -6.93 -3.00 14.17
N LYS A 130 -8.01 -2.92 13.39
CA LYS A 130 -8.88 -4.06 13.11
C LYS A 130 -9.03 -4.23 11.61
N ILE A 131 -9.22 -5.47 11.18
CA ILE A 131 -9.61 -5.77 9.82
C ILE A 131 -11.08 -5.37 9.64
N THR A 132 -11.35 -4.60 8.60
CA THR A 132 -12.69 -4.28 8.14
C THR A 132 -13.09 -5.28 7.07
N TYR A 133 -14.20 -5.98 7.29
CA TYR A 133 -14.71 -6.90 6.29
C TYR A 133 -15.52 -6.17 5.22
N PRO A 134 -15.36 -6.51 3.95
CA PRO A 134 -16.01 -5.81 2.86
C PRO A 134 -17.53 -6.06 2.85
N VAL A 135 -18.31 -4.99 2.63
CA VAL A 135 -19.75 -5.06 2.42
C VAL A 135 -20.07 -4.57 1.01
N VAL A 136 -20.61 -5.44 0.17
CA VAL A 136 -20.95 -5.09 -1.22
C VAL A 136 -21.95 -3.95 -1.27
N GLY A 137 -21.64 -2.93 -2.09
CA GLY A 137 -22.42 -1.70 -2.21
C GLY A 137 -21.98 -0.59 -1.26
N GLU A 138 -21.15 -0.88 -0.25
CA GLU A 138 -20.61 0.15 0.63
C GLU A 138 -19.66 1.08 -0.13
N GLN A 139 -19.75 2.38 0.14
CA GLN A 139 -18.96 3.40 -0.51
C GLN A 139 -18.04 4.10 0.47
N TYR A 140 -16.82 4.35 0.03
CA TYR A 140 -15.78 5.02 0.77
C TYR A 140 -15.24 6.22 -0.01
N ALA A 141 -14.94 7.32 0.68
CA ALA A 141 -14.33 8.49 0.10
C ALA A 141 -12.80 8.31 -0.02
N LEU A 142 -12.20 8.81 -1.10
CA LEU A 142 -10.76 8.94 -1.28
C LEU A 142 -10.49 10.35 -1.82
N GLY A 143 -10.42 11.34 -0.93
CA GLY A 143 -10.43 12.74 -1.33
C GLY A 143 -11.72 13.11 -2.07
N GLU A 144 -11.60 13.65 -3.29
CA GLU A 144 -12.74 13.97 -4.17
C GLU A 144 -13.24 12.73 -4.95
N ALA A 145 -12.45 11.65 -4.98
CA ALA A 145 -12.89 10.38 -5.55
C ALA A 145 -13.64 9.53 -4.51
N LYS A 146 -14.28 8.49 -4.99
CA LYS A 146 -14.89 7.46 -4.16
C LYS A 146 -14.69 6.08 -4.77
N PHE A 147 -14.72 5.07 -3.93
CA PHE A 147 -14.78 3.69 -4.38
C PHE A 147 -15.94 2.95 -3.73
N THR A 148 -16.42 1.93 -4.41
CA THR A 148 -17.52 1.08 -3.96
C THR A 148 -17.02 -0.36 -3.94
N ILE A 149 -17.29 -1.09 -2.87
CA ILE A 149 -17.05 -2.53 -2.79
C ILE A 149 -18.03 -3.25 -3.72
N ILE A 150 -17.53 -4.07 -4.63
CA ILE A 150 -18.37 -4.83 -5.58
C ILE A 150 -18.24 -6.35 -5.44
N ALA A 151 -17.27 -6.82 -4.66
CA ALA A 151 -17.09 -8.23 -4.30
C ALA A 151 -16.35 -8.33 -2.94
N PRO A 152 -16.42 -9.49 -2.25
CA PRO A 152 -17.09 -10.75 -2.62
C PRO A 152 -18.62 -10.68 -2.42
N ASN A 153 -19.37 -11.39 -3.26
CA ASN A 153 -20.83 -11.39 -3.23
C ASN A 153 -21.43 -12.54 -2.38
N SER A 154 -20.58 -13.32 -1.75
CA SER A 154 -20.94 -14.43 -0.87
C SER A 154 -19.90 -14.59 0.24
N ASN A 155 -20.30 -15.18 1.33
CA ASN A 155 -19.40 -15.56 2.42
C ASN A 155 -18.97 -17.04 2.34
N SER A 156 -19.34 -17.75 1.29
CA SER A 156 -19.05 -19.17 1.13
C SER A 156 -18.89 -19.52 -0.35
N TYR A 157 -17.65 -19.53 -0.80
CA TYR A 157 -17.27 -19.98 -2.16
C TYR A 157 -16.48 -21.30 -2.15
N GLY A 158 -16.35 -21.96 -0.99
CA GLY A 158 -15.52 -23.16 -0.85
C GLY A 158 -14.07 -22.84 -0.45
N GLY A 159 -13.12 -23.70 -0.84
CA GLY A 159 -11.75 -23.65 -0.34
C GLY A 159 -10.75 -22.82 -1.16
N ASN A 160 -11.19 -22.11 -2.20
CA ASN A 160 -10.30 -21.30 -3.03
C ASN A 160 -10.30 -19.84 -2.55
N ALA A 161 -9.17 -19.37 -2.04
CA ALA A 161 -9.01 -18.00 -1.52
C ALA A 161 -9.32 -16.92 -2.57
N ASN A 162 -9.00 -17.16 -3.83
CA ASN A 162 -9.23 -16.22 -4.92
C ASN A 162 -10.71 -15.86 -5.12
N ASP A 163 -11.61 -16.78 -4.78
CA ASP A 163 -13.05 -16.57 -4.93
C ASP A 163 -13.60 -15.56 -3.89
N TYR A 164 -12.85 -15.31 -2.83
CA TYR A 164 -13.17 -14.32 -1.78
C TYR A 164 -12.57 -12.93 -2.05
N SER A 165 -11.98 -12.72 -3.22
CA SER A 165 -11.29 -11.47 -3.51
C SER A 165 -12.17 -10.25 -3.35
N VAL A 166 -11.65 -9.27 -2.59
CA VAL A 166 -12.23 -7.93 -2.52
C VAL A 166 -12.02 -7.24 -3.86
N ALA A 167 -13.10 -6.81 -4.47
CA ALA A 167 -13.04 -6.01 -5.68
C ALA A 167 -13.72 -4.67 -5.46
N VAL A 168 -13.15 -3.63 -6.05
CA VAL A 168 -13.65 -2.26 -5.94
C VAL A 168 -13.87 -1.63 -7.31
N SER A 169 -14.91 -0.78 -7.39
CA SER A 169 -15.09 0.16 -8.49
C SER A 169 -14.83 1.56 -7.97
N TYR A 170 -13.90 2.28 -8.55
CA TYR A 170 -13.60 3.66 -8.16
C TYR A 170 -14.07 4.64 -9.24
N THR A 171 -14.57 5.79 -8.80
CA THR A 171 -15.09 6.84 -9.65
C THR A 171 -14.61 8.19 -9.16
N HIS A 172 -14.31 9.05 -10.12
CA HIS A 172 -13.98 10.44 -9.88
C HIS A 172 -14.88 11.29 -10.78
N LEU A 173 -15.66 12.17 -10.16
CA LEU A 173 -16.51 13.10 -10.89
C LEU A 173 -15.73 14.41 -11.10
N THR A 174 -15.39 14.70 -12.33
CA THR A 174 -14.80 15.98 -12.76
C THR A 174 -15.86 16.99 -13.05
#